data_a1f14106c94ef8da729f7f98bc21b375
#
_entry.id   a1f14106c94ef8da729f7f98bc21b375
#
_cell.length_a   1.000
_cell.length_b   1.000
_cell.length_c   1.000
_cell.angle_alpha   90.00
_cell.angle_beta   90.00
_cell.angle_gamma   90.00
#
_symmetry.space_group_name_H-M   'P 1'
#
loop_
_entity.id
_entity.type
_entity.pdbx_description
1 polymer ?
#
loop_
_entity_poly.entity_id
_entity_poly.type
_entity_poly.pdbx_seq_one_letter_code
_entity_poly.pdbx_strand_id
1 'polypeptide(L)'
;CFYYGGKTYCSLCSRLRRGILYSTAARLNCNKIALGHHLDDSLETLMLNLFFGGKLQAMPAKYTTDDGQFEVIRPLIEAKEADIAAHAQKAGYPIIPCNLCGSQDGLKRQKMKEMLNDLQDLNPNIKSVMRNALKNVRPSHLVDKEVMSVWQERPEGLRPNLPSGRTSWENQPE
;
A
#
# COMPACT_ATOMS: atom_id res chain seq x y z
N CYS A 1 27.21 2.26 7.58
CA CYS A 1 26.50 2.32 6.28
C CYS A 1 27.26 3.25 5.36
N PHE A 2 27.85 2.73 4.29
CA PHE A 2 28.58 3.54 3.32
C PHE A 2 27.60 4.17 2.31
N TYR A 3 27.67 5.50 2.17
CA TYR A 3 26.96 6.26 1.14
C TYR A 3 27.67 6.09 -0.21
N TYR A 4 26.99 5.57 -1.20
CA TYR A 4 27.49 5.57 -2.57
C TYR A 4 26.48 6.32 -3.46
N GLY A 5 26.85 7.50 -3.91
CA GLY A 5 26.16 8.24 -4.98
C GLY A 5 24.71 8.66 -4.70
N GLY A 6 24.36 9.10 -3.49
CA GLY A 6 23.04 9.70 -3.21
C GLY A 6 21.83 8.76 -3.25
N LYS A 7 22.02 7.45 -3.43
CA LYS A 7 20.94 6.45 -3.45
C LYS A 7 20.94 5.64 -2.17
N THR A 8 19.77 5.47 -1.56
CA THR A 8 19.62 4.72 -0.32
C THR A 8 19.85 3.22 -0.54
N TYR A 9 20.50 2.55 0.42
CA TYR A 9 20.71 1.09 0.39
C TYR A 9 19.41 0.30 0.23
N CYS A 10 18.28 0.83 0.70
CA CYS A 10 16.98 0.18 0.59
C CYS A 10 16.53 0.02 -0.86
N SER A 11 16.82 0.97 -1.74
CA SER A 11 16.46 0.85 -3.15
C SER A 11 17.27 -0.22 -3.88
N LEU A 12 18.55 -0.37 -3.54
CA LEU A 12 19.42 -1.43 -4.08
C LEU A 12 19.00 -2.80 -3.54
N CYS A 13 18.83 -2.91 -2.22
CA CYS A 13 18.40 -4.16 -1.57
C CYS A 13 17.04 -4.64 -2.11
N SER A 14 16.09 -3.73 -2.28
CA SER A 14 14.77 -4.01 -2.86
C SER A 14 14.87 -4.50 -4.31
N ARG A 15 15.77 -3.91 -5.11
CA ARG A 15 16.02 -4.36 -6.49
C ARG A 15 16.65 -5.74 -6.55
N LEU A 16 17.69 -5.98 -5.74
CA LEU A 16 18.36 -7.28 -5.67
C LEU A 16 17.39 -8.38 -5.22
N ARG A 17 16.60 -8.12 -4.19
CA ARG A 17 15.58 -9.06 -3.71
C ARG A 17 14.56 -9.41 -4.81
N ARG A 18 14.07 -8.40 -5.53
CA ARG A 18 13.15 -8.65 -6.67
C ARG A 18 13.82 -9.47 -7.77
N GLY A 19 15.06 -9.14 -8.14
CA GLY A 19 15.81 -9.91 -9.15
C GLY A 19 15.95 -11.38 -8.76
N ILE A 20 16.31 -11.67 -7.50
CA ILE A 20 16.42 -13.05 -7.00
C ILE A 20 15.06 -13.75 -7.05
N LEU A 21 13.97 -13.09 -6.64
CA LEU A 21 12.62 -13.68 -6.68
C LEU A 21 12.19 -13.99 -8.12
N TYR A 22 12.42 -13.07 -9.05
CA TYR A 22 12.04 -13.26 -10.47
C TYR A 22 12.86 -14.38 -11.11
N SER A 23 14.18 -14.40 -10.91
CA SER A 23 15.04 -15.47 -11.41
C SER A 23 14.67 -16.84 -10.83
N THR A 24 14.29 -16.86 -9.54
CA THR A 24 13.86 -18.11 -8.90
C THR A 24 12.51 -18.58 -9.42
N ALA A 25 11.56 -17.66 -9.59
CA ALA A 25 10.25 -17.97 -10.16
C ALA A 25 10.36 -18.51 -11.58
N ALA A 26 11.19 -17.90 -12.42
CA ALA A 26 11.46 -18.37 -13.77
C ALA A 26 12.07 -19.80 -13.76
N ARG A 27 13.08 -20.03 -12.91
CA ARG A 27 13.72 -21.35 -12.78
C ARG A 27 12.76 -22.44 -12.32
N LEU A 28 11.78 -22.09 -11.48
CA LEU A 28 10.75 -23.00 -10.95
C LEU A 28 9.50 -23.08 -11.84
N ASN A 29 9.51 -22.42 -13.00
CA ASN A 29 8.36 -22.37 -13.92
C ASN A 29 7.10 -21.77 -13.27
N CYS A 30 7.25 -20.86 -12.30
CA CYS A 30 6.13 -20.15 -11.68
C CYS A 30 5.76 -18.92 -12.50
N ASN A 31 4.47 -18.67 -12.69
CA ASN A 31 3.95 -17.47 -13.33
C ASN A 31 3.41 -16.44 -12.33
N LYS A 32 3.40 -16.76 -11.03
CA LYS A 32 2.92 -15.90 -9.96
C LYS A 32 3.95 -15.78 -8.84
N ILE A 33 4.02 -14.57 -8.26
CA ILE A 33 4.85 -14.27 -7.10
C ILE A 33 3.96 -13.69 -6.01
N ALA A 34 3.84 -14.39 -4.89
CA ALA A 34 3.09 -13.92 -3.73
C ALA A 34 4.01 -13.18 -2.75
N LEU A 35 3.64 -11.96 -2.38
CA LEU A 35 4.35 -11.13 -1.41
C LEU A 35 3.53 -10.97 -0.13
N GLY A 36 4.18 -11.02 1.04
CA GLY A 36 3.55 -10.95 2.35
C GLY A 36 3.16 -9.53 2.81
N HIS A 37 3.05 -8.56 1.92
CA HIS A 37 2.59 -7.22 2.30
C HIS A 37 1.15 -7.26 2.80
N HIS A 38 0.88 -6.46 3.84
CA HIS A 38 -0.40 -6.42 4.55
C HIS A 38 -1.05 -5.03 4.50
N LEU A 39 -2.18 -4.84 5.17
CA LEU A 39 -2.95 -3.60 5.16
C LEU A 39 -2.11 -2.41 5.63
N ASP A 40 -1.39 -2.55 6.73
CA ASP A 40 -0.58 -1.49 7.32
C ASP A 40 0.53 -1.04 6.34
N ASP A 41 1.22 -1.96 5.64
CA ASP A 41 2.19 -1.64 4.59
C ASP A 41 1.56 -0.79 3.46
N SER A 42 0.33 -1.13 3.07
CA SER A 42 -0.40 -0.42 2.03
C SER A 42 -0.74 0.99 2.45
N LEU A 43 -1.20 1.19 3.69
CA LEU A 43 -1.55 2.50 4.23
C LEU A 43 -0.31 3.36 4.49
N GLU A 44 0.77 2.79 5.04
CA GLU A 44 2.06 3.48 5.15
C GLU A 44 2.56 3.94 3.79
N THR A 45 2.42 3.11 2.76
CA THR A 45 2.80 3.47 1.39
C THR A 45 1.93 4.60 0.83
N LEU A 46 0.62 4.57 1.09
CA LEU A 46 -0.29 5.66 0.72
C LEU A 46 0.17 6.98 1.36
N MET A 47 0.45 6.98 2.66
CA MET A 47 0.90 8.18 3.38
C MET A 47 2.27 8.67 2.89
N LEU A 48 3.22 7.77 2.64
CA LEU A 48 4.52 8.13 2.07
C LEU A 48 4.37 8.78 0.68
N ASN A 49 3.51 8.22 -0.16
CA ASN A 49 3.25 8.78 -1.49
C ASN A 49 2.53 10.13 -1.40
N LEU A 50 1.56 10.26 -0.50
CA LEU A 50 0.78 11.47 -0.30
C LEU A 50 1.65 12.62 0.23
N PHE A 51 2.45 12.37 1.28
CA PHE A 51 3.19 13.43 1.97
C PHE A 51 4.57 13.72 1.37
N PHE A 52 5.18 12.76 0.69
CA PHE A 52 6.55 12.91 0.15
C PHE A 52 6.65 12.69 -1.34
N GLY A 53 5.69 12.01 -1.95
CA GLY A 53 5.69 11.68 -3.38
C GLY A 53 4.74 12.51 -4.22
N GLY A 54 3.82 13.28 -3.62
CA GLY A 54 2.77 14.02 -4.33
C GLY A 54 1.85 13.10 -5.16
N LYS A 55 1.59 11.87 -4.67
CA LYS A 55 0.82 10.86 -5.38
C LYS A 55 -0.26 10.26 -4.48
N LEU A 56 -1.47 10.17 -4.98
CA LEU A 56 -2.55 9.42 -4.33
C LEU A 56 -2.47 7.95 -4.77
N GLN A 57 -1.54 7.21 -4.18
CA GLN A 57 -1.21 5.85 -4.58
C GLN A 57 -0.85 4.98 -3.39
N ALA A 58 -1.54 3.84 -3.23
CA ALA A 58 -1.21 2.78 -2.30
C ALA A 58 -0.56 1.58 -3.01
N MET A 59 -0.31 0.48 -2.28
CA MET A 59 0.14 -0.76 -2.91
C MET A 59 -1.04 -1.46 -3.62
N PRO A 60 -0.90 -1.86 -4.89
CA PRO A 60 -1.91 -2.66 -5.56
C PRO A 60 -1.94 -4.08 -4.99
N ALA A 61 -3.13 -4.67 -4.86
CA ALA A 61 -3.29 -6.06 -4.45
C ALA A 61 -2.65 -7.04 -5.45
N LYS A 62 -2.64 -6.64 -6.73
CA LYS A 62 -2.16 -7.44 -7.84
C LYS A 62 -1.69 -6.52 -8.97
N TYR A 63 -0.61 -6.92 -9.65
CA TYR A 63 -0.14 -6.29 -10.88
C TYR A 63 0.70 -7.26 -11.70
N THR A 64 0.78 -7.03 -13.02
CA THR A 64 1.70 -7.75 -13.91
C THR A 64 3.01 -6.98 -13.97
N THR A 65 4.15 -7.69 -14.00
CA THR A 65 5.47 -7.08 -14.19
C THR A 65 5.58 -6.42 -15.55
N ASP A 66 6.45 -5.40 -15.68
CA ASP A 66 6.57 -4.59 -16.91
C ASP A 66 6.95 -5.43 -18.14
N ASP A 67 7.66 -6.54 -17.92
CA ASP A 67 8.03 -7.54 -18.96
C ASP A 67 6.91 -8.56 -19.26
N GLY A 68 5.79 -8.50 -18.55
CA GLY A 68 4.65 -9.40 -18.71
C GLY A 68 4.86 -10.82 -18.20
N GLN A 69 6.04 -11.15 -17.63
CA GLN A 69 6.38 -12.53 -17.29
C GLN A 69 5.70 -13.05 -16.02
N PHE A 70 5.48 -12.16 -15.03
CA PHE A 70 4.95 -12.58 -13.74
C PHE A 70 3.75 -11.74 -13.32
N GLU A 71 2.82 -12.40 -12.66
CA GLU A 71 1.76 -11.75 -11.89
C GLU A 71 2.20 -11.69 -10.42
N VAL A 72 2.34 -10.48 -9.88
CA VAL A 72 2.63 -10.27 -8.46
C VAL A 72 1.33 -10.08 -7.70
N ILE A 73 1.12 -10.85 -6.65
CA ILE A 73 -0.06 -10.81 -5.80
C ILE A 73 0.30 -10.54 -4.34
N ARG A 74 -0.60 -9.92 -3.60
CA ARG A 74 -0.47 -9.65 -2.16
C ARG A 74 -1.69 -10.21 -1.42
N PRO A 75 -1.71 -11.51 -1.11
CA PRO A 75 -2.88 -12.16 -0.52
C PRO A 75 -3.28 -11.58 0.83
N LEU A 76 -2.34 -11.00 1.59
CA LEU A 76 -2.55 -10.44 2.92
C LEU A 76 -2.85 -8.94 2.92
N ILE A 77 -3.07 -8.30 1.75
CA ILE A 77 -3.19 -6.84 1.62
C ILE A 77 -4.36 -6.25 2.43
N GLU A 78 -5.32 -7.06 2.82
CA GLU A 78 -6.45 -6.65 3.64
C GLU A 78 -6.34 -7.09 5.12
N ALA A 79 -5.34 -7.89 5.45
CA ALA A 79 -5.10 -8.36 6.82
C ALA A 79 -4.33 -7.30 7.63
N LYS A 80 -4.69 -7.14 8.91
CA LYS A 80 -3.99 -6.23 9.83
C LYS A 80 -2.66 -6.84 10.27
N GLU A 81 -1.62 -6.01 10.41
CA GLU A 81 -0.31 -6.45 10.92
C GLU A 81 -0.43 -7.18 12.27
N ALA A 82 -1.26 -6.66 13.17
CA ALA A 82 -1.45 -7.25 14.50
C ALA A 82 -2.00 -8.69 14.45
N ASP A 83 -2.94 -8.96 13.54
CA ASP A 83 -3.54 -10.30 13.39
C ASP A 83 -2.52 -11.29 12.82
N ILE A 84 -1.70 -10.83 11.85
CA ILE A 84 -0.63 -11.63 11.26
C ILE A 84 0.45 -11.92 12.31
N ALA A 85 0.86 -10.92 13.10
CA ALA A 85 1.85 -11.08 14.15
C ALA A 85 1.38 -12.07 15.23
N ALA A 86 0.14 -11.95 15.69
CA ALA A 86 -0.46 -12.87 16.65
C ALA A 86 -0.50 -14.31 16.10
N HIS A 87 -0.86 -14.48 14.82
CA HIS A 87 -0.85 -15.79 14.18
C HIS A 87 0.56 -16.37 14.08
N ALA A 88 1.54 -15.56 13.63
CA ALA A 88 2.93 -16.00 13.50
C ALA A 88 3.54 -16.43 14.84
N GLN A 89 3.24 -15.69 15.92
CA GLN A 89 3.67 -16.04 17.27
C GLN A 89 3.04 -17.36 17.71
N LYS A 90 1.74 -17.54 17.53
CA LYS A 90 1.02 -18.78 17.89
C LYS A 90 1.53 -19.99 17.10
N ALA A 91 1.88 -19.79 15.83
CA ALA A 91 2.40 -20.85 14.96
C ALA A 91 3.90 -21.12 15.15
N GLY A 92 4.61 -20.33 15.94
CA GLY A 92 6.05 -20.47 16.19
C GLY A 92 6.91 -20.21 14.96
N TYR A 93 6.48 -19.33 14.06
CA TYR A 93 7.27 -19.01 12.87
C TYR A 93 8.57 -18.29 13.23
N PRO A 94 9.70 -18.66 12.61
CA PRO A 94 10.97 -17.99 12.82
C PRO A 94 10.92 -16.59 12.19
N ILE A 95 10.81 -15.57 13.04
CA ILE A 95 10.84 -14.16 12.58
C ILE A 95 12.28 -13.66 12.65
N ILE A 96 12.84 -13.29 11.50
CA ILE A 96 14.17 -12.70 11.42
C ILE A 96 14.05 -11.20 11.74
N PRO A 97 14.65 -10.69 12.84
CA PRO A 97 14.60 -9.27 13.15
C PRO A 97 15.35 -8.46 12.08
N CYS A 98 14.72 -7.44 11.54
CA CYS A 98 15.32 -6.56 10.55
C CYS A 98 15.96 -5.34 11.23
N ASN A 99 17.15 -5.53 11.83
CA ASN A 99 17.91 -4.46 12.50
C ASN A 99 19.00 -3.84 11.60
N LEU A 100 19.09 -4.26 10.34
CA LEU A 100 20.28 -4.04 9.51
C LEU A 100 20.29 -2.71 8.74
N CYS A 101 19.17 -1.99 8.64
CA CYS A 101 19.05 -0.78 7.81
C CYS A 101 18.63 0.43 8.63
N GLY A 102 19.59 1.20 9.14
CA GLY A 102 19.35 2.57 9.62
C GLY A 102 19.16 3.57 8.46
N SER A 103 18.36 3.23 7.45
CA SER A 103 18.15 4.10 6.29
C SER A 103 17.09 5.17 6.56
N GLN A 104 17.23 6.35 5.92
CA GLN A 104 16.25 7.45 6.03
C GLN A 104 14.83 7.03 5.59
N ASP A 105 14.72 6.09 4.64
CA ASP A 105 13.43 5.57 4.20
C ASP A 105 12.76 4.72 5.29
N GLY A 106 13.56 4.00 6.11
CA GLY A 106 13.07 3.32 7.30
C GLY A 106 12.52 4.30 8.34
N LEU A 107 13.20 5.44 8.54
CA LEU A 107 12.75 6.49 9.47
C LEU A 107 11.43 7.15 9.00
N LYS A 108 11.28 7.44 7.71
CA LYS A 108 10.03 7.98 7.17
C LYS A 108 8.88 6.99 7.32
N ARG A 109 9.11 5.72 7.02
CA ARG A 109 8.09 4.68 7.19
C ARG A 109 7.71 4.53 8.65
N GLN A 110 8.68 4.54 9.56
CA GLN A 110 8.44 4.49 11.00
C GLN A 110 7.56 5.66 11.46
N LYS A 111 7.83 6.89 10.99
CA LYS A 111 7.00 8.05 11.28
C LYS A 111 5.57 7.91 10.75
N MET A 112 5.37 7.31 9.57
CA MET A 112 4.02 7.04 9.05
C MET A 112 3.29 6.02 9.91
N LYS A 113 4.00 4.99 10.40
CA LYS A 113 3.43 4.01 11.33
C LYS A 113 3.03 4.65 12.66
N GLU A 114 3.86 5.49 13.23
CA GLU A 114 3.55 6.26 14.45
C GLU A 114 2.33 7.14 14.24
N MET A 115 2.29 7.93 13.16
CA MET A 115 1.13 8.77 12.83
C MET A 115 -0.16 7.96 12.63
N LEU A 116 -0.09 6.78 12.01
CA LEU A 116 -1.25 5.90 11.88
C LEU A 116 -1.74 5.39 13.25
N ASN A 117 -0.83 5.13 14.18
CA ASN A 117 -1.19 4.72 15.53
C ASN A 117 -1.84 5.88 16.30
N ASP A 118 -1.26 7.09 16.24
CA ASP A 118 -1.84 8.29 16.86
C ASP A 118 -3.26 8.58 16.30
N LEU A 119 -3.45 8.44 14.99
CA LEU A 119 -4.77 8.57 14.38
C LEU A 119 -5.73 7.44 14.81
N GLN A 120 -5.23 6.26 15.12
CA GLN A 120 -6.05 5.16 15.62
C GLN A 120 -6.56 5.41 17.04
N ASP A 121 -5.81 6.16 17.86
CA ASP A 121 -6.26 6.60 19.19
C ASP A 121 -7.45 7.57 19.09
N LEU A 122 -7.48 8.44 18.06
CA LEU A 122 -8.60 9.33 17.77
C LEU A 122 -9.78 8.58 17.12
N ASN A 123 -9.50 7.63 16.24
CA ASN A 123 -10.52 6.83 15.55
C ASN A 123 -10.04 5.38 15.42
N PRO A 124 -10.53 4.45 16.26
CA PRO A 124 -10.13 3.04 16.23
C PRO A 124 -10.33 2.34 14.87
N ASN A 125 -11.21 2.90 14.03
CA ASN A 125 -11.51 2.37 12.71
C ASN A 125 -10.71 3.03 11.57
N ILE A 126 -9.77 3.94 11.88
CA ILE A 126 -9.09 4.77 10.87
C ILE A 126 -8.48 3.96 9.71
N LYS A 127 -7.85 2.83 10.00
CA LYS A 127 -7.24 1.96 8.97
C LYS A 127 -8.29 1.42 7.99
N SER A 128 -9.45 1.02 8.51
CA SER A 128 -10.58 0.56 7.69
C SER A 128 -11.19 1.71 6.89
N VAL A 129 -11.30 2.89 7.47
CA VAL A 129 -11.78 4.11 6.79
C VAL A 129 -10.85 4.48 5.64
N MET A 130 -9.55 4.54 5.87
CA MET A 130 -8.56 4.85 4.84
C MET A 130 -8.57 3.81 3.70
N ARG A 131 -8.67 2.51 4.04
CA ARG A 131 -8.82 1.45 3.04
C ARG A 131 -10.08 1.65 2.20
N ASN A 132 -11.20 1.98 2.84
CA ASN A 132 -12.46 2.23 2.14
C ASN A 132 -12.38 3.49 1.27
N ALA A 133 -11.66 4.53 1.68
CA ALA A 133 -11.43 5.71 0.86
C ALA A 133 -10.76 5.38 -0.49
N LEU A 134 -9.80 4.43 -0.49
CA LEU A 134 -9.17 3.94 -1.72
C LEU A 134 -10.14 3.22 -2.67
N LYS A 135 -11.25 2.70 -2.15
CA LYS A 135 -12.31 2.04 -2.93
C LYS A 135 -13.43 3.00 -3.35
N ASN A 136 -13.47 4.20 -2.75
CA ASN A 136 -14.52 5.21 -2.95
C ASN A 136 -13.95 6.51 -3.51
N VAL A 137 -13.21 6.39 -4.59
CA VAL A 137 -12.65 7.54 -5.29
C VAL A 137 -13.75 8.27 -6.06
N ARG A 138 -13.82 9.61 -5.93
CA ARG A 138 -14.70 10.48 -6.71
C ARG A 138 -13.88 11.24 -7.76
N PRO A 139 -13.79 10.77 -8.98
CA PRO A 139 -12.98 11.39 -10.05
C PRO A 139 -13.33 12.85 -10.30
N SER A 140 -14.60 13.23 -10.21
CA SER A 140 -15.05 14.62 -10.36
C SER A 140 -14.50 15.61 -9.31
N HIS A 141 -13.92 15.10 -8.23
CA HIS A 141 -13.30 15.90 -7.16
C HIS A 141 -11.77 15.82 -7.19
N LEU A 142 -11.22 15.10 -8.16
CA LEU A 142 -9.78 15.00 -8.41
C LEU A 142 -9.38 15.96 -9.53
N VAL A 143 -8.13 16.44 -9.49
CA VAL A 143 -7.57 17.32 -10.51
C VAL A 143 -6.83 16.57 -11.63
N ASP A 144 -6.88 15.23 -11.61
CA ASP A 144 -6.28 14.37 -12.62
C ASP A 144 -7.16 14.30 -13.87
N LYS A 145 -6.65 14.86 -14.99
CA LYS A 145 -7.39 14.96 -16.25
C LYS A 145 -7.64 13.62 -16.91
N GLU A 146 -6.72 12.65 -16.77
CA GLU A 146 -6.86 11.32 -17.37
C GLU A 146 -7.95 10.52 -16.64
N VAL A 147 -7.92 10.54 -15.30
CA VAL A 147 -8.96 9.92 -14.48
C VAL A 147 -10.33 10.55 -14.75
N MET A 148 -10.37 11.88 -14.94
CA MET A 148 -11.61 12.58 -15.26
C MET A 148 -12.14 12.19 -16.63
N SER A 149 -11.31 12.10 -17.69
CA SER A 149 -11.76 11.71 -19.04
C SER A 149 -12.35 10.30 -19.04
N VAL A 150 -11.64 9.34 -18.44
CA VAL A 150 -12.14 7.95 -18.31
C VAL A 150 -13.46 7.89 -17.53
N TRP A 151 -13.63 8.75 -16.52
CA TRP A 151 -14.89 8.84 -15.77
C TRP A 151 -16.05 9.38 -16.62
N GLN A 152 -15.79 10.39 -17.44
CA GLN A 152 -16.80 10.99 -18.31
C GLN A 152 -17.24 10.07 -19.44
N GLU A 153 -16.33 9.22 -19.94
CA GLU A 153 -16.59 8.25 -21.01
C GLU A 153 -17.35 6.99 -20.54
N ARG A 154 -17.54 6.82 -19.24
CA ARG A 154 -18.27 5.66 -18.70
C ARG A 154 -19.74 5.66 -19.19
N PRO A 155 -20.28 4.50 -19.61
CA PRO A 155 -21.70 4.34 -19.89
C PRO A 155 -22.55 4.78 -18.70
N GLU A 156 -23.68 5.42 -18.96
CA GLU A 156 -24.55 6.00 -17.91
C GLU A 156 -24.97 4.99 -16.83
N GLY A 157 -25.25 3.75 -17.20
CA GLY A 157 -25.63 2.68 -16.25
C GLY A 157 -24.49 2.21 -15.31
N LEU A 158 -23.23 2.62 -15.55
CA LEU A 158 -22.09 2.30 -14.70
C LEU A 158 -21.66 3.47 -13.81
N ARG A 159 -22.32 4.62 -13.91
CA ARG A 159 -22.12 5.73 -12.97
C ARG A 159 -22.81 5.34 -11.67
N PRO A 160 -22.07 5.17 -10.55
CA PRO A 160 -22.74 4.98 -9.28
C PRO A 160 -23.66 6.17 -9.05
N ASN A 161 -24.91 5.92 -8.66
CA ASN A 161 -25.81 6.96 -8.16
C ASN A 161 -25.16 7.55 -6.91
N LEU A 162 -24.34 8.57 -7.10
CA LEU A 162 -23.77 9.34 -6.00
C LEU A 162 -24.92 10.18 -5.46
N PRO A 163 -25.34 9.97 -4.20
CA PRO A 163 -26.31 10.85 -3.60
C PRO A 163 -25.78 12.28 -3.71
N SER A 164 -26.57 13.15 -4.30
CA SER A 164 -26.29 14.58 -4.40
C SER A 164 -26.17 15.15 -2.99
N GLY A 165 -24.96 15.49 -2.60
CA GLY A 165 -24.66 16.38 -1.49
C GLY A 165 -25.08 15.88 -0.11
N ARG A 166 -24.19 15.35 0.62
CA ARG A 166 -23.82 15.58 2.03
C ARG A 166 -22.65 14.66 2.35
N THR A 167 -21.58 15.24 2.80
CA THR A 167 -20.42 14.50 3.28
C THR A 167 -20.79 13.87 4.63
N SER A 168 -20.49 12.59 4.82
CA SER A 168 -20.84 11.83 6.03
C SER A 168 -20.25 12.38 7.34
N TRP A 169 -19.37 13.39 7.27
CA TRP A 169 -18.79 14.05 8.44
C TRP A 169 -19.68 15.15 9.01
N GLU A 170 -20.71 15.64 8.26
CA GLU A 170 -21.66 16.65 8.74
C GLU A 170 -22.69 16.11 9.75
N ASN A 171 -22.75 14.81 9.96
CA ASN A 171 -23.72 14.15 10.84
C ASN A 171 -23.09 13.43 12.04
N GLN A 172 -21.87 13.77 12.46
CA GLN A 172 -21.35 13.30 13.74
C GLN A 172 -21.81 14.27 14.83
N PRO A 173 -22.56 13.80 15.86
CA PRO A 173 -22.86 14.63 17.02
C PRO A 173 -21.56 14.99 17.73
N GLU A 174 -21.47 16.26 18.21
CA GLU A 174 -20.39 16.76 19.05
C GLU A 174 -20.23 15.96 20.35
#